data_1b06ab874be19e30525fcdc0e736f82e
#
_entry.id   1b06ab874be19e30525fcdc0e736f82e
#
_cell.length_a   1.000
_cell.length_b   1.000
_cell.length_c   1.000
_cell.angle_alpha   90.00
_cell.angle_beta   90.00
_cell.angle_gamma   90.00
#
_symmetry.space_group_name_H-M   'P 1'
#
loop_
_entity.id
_entity.type
_entity.pdbx_description
1 polymer ?
#
loop_
_entity_poly.entity_id
_entity_poly.type
_entity_poly.pdbx_seq_one_letter_code
_entity_poly.pdbx_strand_id
1 'polypeptide(L)'
;DKWQMPQGGVEPNEPLLMAMKRELEEETSIKNVKVLKEFDQWLEYELPENLIGKIWKGKYRGQKQKWFIVKFTGEESEININTKQAEFIEWKWIDMNLLPNLIVAFKKNIYEDILIELKKYVN
;
A
#
# COMPACT_ATOMS: atom_id res chain seq x y z
N ASP A 1 7.52 12.45 -7.92
CA ASP A 1 6.11 12.78 -8.04
C ASP A 1 5.22 11.57 -8.26
N LYS A 2 5.62 10.43 -7.70
CA LYS A 2 4.82 9.23 -7.81
C LYS A 2 4.04 9.00 -6.53
N TRP A 3 2.84 8.47 -6.71
CA TRP A 3 1.92 8.16 -5.62
C TRP A 3 1.99 6.68 -5.28
N GLN A 4 1.59 6.33 -4.09
CA GLN A 4 1.45 4.93 -3.70
C GLN A 4 0.46 4.80 -2.56
N MET A 5 -0.03 3.58 -2.36
CA MET A 5 -0.83 3.24 -1.19
C MET A 5 0.11 3.01 -0.01
N PRO A 6 -0.40 3.17 1.23
CA PRO A 6 0.38 2.83 2.42
C PRO A 6 0.86 1.39 2.35
N GLN A 7 2.11 1.17 2.76
CA GLN A 7 2.70 -0.16 2.82
C GLN A 7 3.83 -0.17 3.85
N GLY A 8 4.17 -1.35 4.34
CA GLY A 8 5.28 -1.48 5.26
C GLY A 8 5.64 -2.93 5.50
N GLY A 9 6.66 -3.15 6.31
CA GLY A 9 7.18 -4.47 6.61
C GLY A 9 6.38 -5.22 7.66
N VAL A 10 6.41 -6.55 7.56
CA VAL A 10 5.83 -7.44 8.57
C VAL A 10 6.95 -7.84 9.53
N GLU A 11 6.71 -7.69 10.82
CA GLU A 11 7.68 -8.08 11.83
C GLU A 11 7.63 -9.59 12.08
N PRO A 12 8.72 -10.17 12.62
CA PRO A 12 8.72 -11.60 12.95
C PRO A 12 7.53 -11.98 13.83
N ASN A 13 6.84 -13.05 13.45
CA ASN A 13 5.69 -13.58 14.19
C ASN A 13 4.47 -12.65 14.27
N GLU A 14 4.47 -11.57 13.52
CA GLU A 14 3.33 -10.64 13.48
C GLU A 14 2.28 -11.17 12.49
N PRO A 15 1.00 -11.31 12.91
CA PRO A 15 -0.07 -11.66 11.98
C PRO A 15 -0.20 -10.57 10.90
N LEU A 16 -0.46 -10.98 9.66
CA LEU A 16 -0.51 -10.06 8.53
C LEU A 16 -1.55 -8.96 8.70
N LEU A 17 -2.73 -9.30 9.25
CA LEU A 17 -3.77 -8.31 9.50
C LEU A 17 -3.31 -7.24 10.48
N MET A 18 -2.59 -7.65 11.51
CA MET A 18 -2.08 -6.72 12.51
C MET A 18 -0.98 -5.83 11.92
N ALA A 19 -0.12 -6.41 11.07
CA ALA A 19 0.91 -5.65 10.39
C ALA A 19 0.30 -4.58 9.49
N MET A 20 -0.76 -4.93 8.75
CA MET A 20 -1.45 -3.97 7.88
C MET A 20 -2.00 -2.80 8.70
N LYS A 21 -2.70 -3.10 9.79
CA LYS A 21 -3.29 -2.05 10.62
C LYS A 21 -2.22 -1.17 11.27
N ARG A 22 -1.14 -1.77 11.73
CA ARG A 22 -0.03 -1.03 12.35
C ARG A 22 0.63 -0.08 11.34
N GLU A 23 0.97 -0.59 10.16
CA GLU A 23 1.61 0.23 9.14
C GLU A 23 0.70 1.36 8.65
N LEU A 24 -0.59 1.06 8.48
CA LEU A 24 -1.56 2.08 8.08
C LEU A 24 -1.61 3.21 9.11
N GLU A 25 -1.66 2.87 10.38
CA GLU A 25 -1.68 3.87 11.45
C GLU A 25 -0.35 4.64 11.55
N GLU A 26 0.77 3.95 11.45
CA GLU A 26 2.08 4.59 11.52
C GLU A 26 2.29 5.60 10.39
N GLU A 27 1.76 5.32 9.21
CA GLU A 27 1.96 6.18 8.04
C GLU A 27 0.90 7.25 7.88
N THR A 28 -0.34 7.00 8.31
CA THR A 28 -1.47 7.88 8.01
C THR A 28 -2.31 8.27 9.22
N SER A 29 -2.07 7.69 10.37
CA SER A 29 -2.87 7.85 11.59
C SER A 29 -4.28 7.24 11.49
N ILE A 30 -4.59 6.51 10.42
CA ILE A 30 -5.89 5.88 10.26
C ILE A 30 -6.00 4.65 11.14
N LYS A 31 -7.04 4.62 11.98
CA LYS A 31 -7.37 3.49 12.88
C LYS A 31 -8.69 2.84 12.54
N ASN A 32 -9.63 3.60 12.00
CA ASN A 32 -11.00 3.16 11.80
C ASN A 32 -11.22 2.65 10.38
N VAL A 33 -11.03 1.34 10.22
CA VAL A 33 -11.24 0.68 8.94
C VAL A 33 -11.99 -0.63 9.14
N LYS A 34 -12.78 -0.99 8.12
CA LYS A 34 -13.40 -2.30 8.03
C LYS A 34 -12.68 -3.07 6.94
N VAL A 35 -12.17 -4.25 7.25
CA VAL A 35 -11.50 -5.10 6.26
C VAL A 35 -12.56 -5.76 5.38
N LEU A 36 -12.49 -5.51 4.09
CA LEU A 36 -13.43 -6.10 3.11
C LEU A 36 -12.85 -7.35 2.48
N LYS A 37 -11.53 -7.40 2.29
CA LYS A 37 -10.88 -8.52 1.64
C LYS A 37 -9.41 -8.57 2.03
N GLU A 38 -8.94 -9.75 2.38
CA GLU A 38 -7.52 -10.06 2.42
C GLU A 38 -7.22 -10.85 1.15
N PHE A 39 -6.26 -10.42 0.35
CA PHE A 39 -5.89 -11.13 -0.87
C PHE A 39 -5.34 -12.52 -0.52
N ASP A 40 -5.79 -13.53 -1.24
CA ASP A 40 -5.36 -14.90 -0.98
C ASP A 40 -3.90 -15.13 -1.38
N GLN A 41 -3.45 -14.43 -2.40
CA GLN A 41 -2.11 -14.61 -2.94
C GLN A 41 -1.25 -13.39 -2.68
N TRP A 42 0.06 -13.63 -2.54
CA TRP A 42 1.04 -12.57 -2.48
C TRP A 42 1.24 -12.03 -3.89
N LEU A 43 1.28 -10.71 -4.01
CA LEU A 43 1.61 -10.04 -5.26
C LEU A 43 3.06 -9.62 -5.21
N GLU A 44 3.76 -9.75 -6.34
CA GLU A 44 5.17 -9.41 -6.34
C GLU A 44 5.54 -8.56 -7.55
N TYR A 45 6.59 -7.79 -7.39
CA TYR A 45 7.19 -7.05 -8.47
C TYR A 45 8.70 -7.13 -8.38
N GLU A 46 9.38 -6.94 -9.51
CA GLU A 46 10.83 -6.88 -9.57
C GLU A 46 11.27 -5.45 -9.88
N LEU A 47 12.41 -5.07 -9.31
CA LEU A 47 13.00 -3.79 -9.63
C LEU A 47 13.57 -3.81 -11.05
N PRO A 48 13.48 -2.69 -11.79
CA PRO A 48 14.24 -2.54 -13.03
C PRO A 48 15.72 -2.70 -12.75
N GLU A 49 16.47 -3.24 -13.72
CA GLU A 49 17.90 -3.52 -13.52
C GLU A 49 18.69 -2.28 -13.08
N ASN A 50 18.32 -1.12 -13.58
CA ASN A 50 19.01 0.12 -13.23
C ASN A 50 18.79 0.53 -11.78
N LEU A 51 17.84 -0.03 -11.09
CA LEU A 51 17.57 0.24 -9.67
C LEU A 51 18.09 -0.85 -8.73
N ILE A 52 18.36 -2.04 -9.26
CA ILE A 52 18.94 -3.12 -8.46
C ILE A 52 20.32 -2.65 -7.99
N GLY A 53 20.54 -2.76 -6.67
CA GLY A 53 21.79 -2.29 -6.07
C GLY A 53 21.79 -0.83 -5.66
N LYS A 54 20.81 -0.04 -6.08
CA LYS A 54 20.73 1.39 -5.75
C LYS A 54 19.77 1.72 -4.62
N ILE A 55 18.75 0.86 -4.45
CA ILE A 55 17.79 1.05 -3.36
C ILE A 55 17.84 -0.19 -2.46
N TRP A 56 17.31 -0.05 -1.24
CA TRP A 56 17.33 -1.09 -0.21
C TRP A 56 18.74 -1.65 0.02
N LYS A 57 19.76 -0.81 -0.17
CA LYS A 57 21.18 -1.16 0.01
C LYS A 57 21.61 -2.34 -0.89
N GLY A 58 20.96 -2.51 -2.03
CA GLY A 58 21.27 -3.56 -2.99
C GLY A 58 20.88 -4.96 -2.55
N LYS A 59 20.10 -5.10 -1.49
CA LYS A 59 19.77 -6.43 -0.94
C LYS A 59 18.69 -7.17 -1.68
N TYR A 60 17.82 -6.47 -2.39
CA TYR A 60 16.61 -7.05 -2.95
C TYR A 60 16.46 -6.72 -4.42
N ARG A 61 15.88 -7.68 -5.17
CA ARG A 61 15.51 -7.49 -6.56
C ARG A 61 14.06 -7.07 -6.74
N GLY A 62 13.26 -7.11 -5.67
CA GLY A 62 11.86 -6.76 -5.69
C GLY A 62 11.23 -7.04 -4.35
N GLN A 63 9.91 -7.07 -4.31
CA GLN A 63 9.15 -7.34 -3.08
C GLN A 63 7.97 -8.23 -3.36
N LYS A 64 7.59 -9.00 -2.35
CA LYS A 64 6.29 -9.68 -2.29
C LYS A 64 5.42 -8.92 -1.31
N GLN A 65 4.20 -8.68 -1.69
CA GLN A 65 3.26 -7.90 -0.88
C GLN A 65 1.96 -8.66 -0.65
N LYS A 66 1.46 -8.59 0.58
CA LYS A 66 0.14 -9.09 0.92
C LYS A 66 -0.78 -7.87 1.02
N TRP A 67 -1.84 -7.86 0.22
CA TRP A 67 -2.73 -6.71 0.12
C TRP A 67 -4.05 -6.94 0.82
N PHE A 68 -4.64 -5.85 1.25
CA PHE A 68 -5.95 -5.83 1.89
C PHE A 68 -6.78 -4.71 1.28
N ILE A 69 -8.08 -4.97 1.10
CA ILE A 69 -9.03 -3.94 0.74
C ILE A 69 -9.77 -3.57 2.02
N VAL A 70 -9.74 -2.30 2.37
CA VAL A 70 -10.38 -1.82 3.58
C VAL A 70 -11.30 -0.64 3.24
N LYS A 71 -12.37 -0.51 4.03
CA LYS A 71 -13.24 0.65 3.95
C LYS A 71 -12.90 1.58 5.11
N PHE A 72 -12.61 2.84 4.80
CA PHE A 72 -12.38 3.85 5.84
C PHE A 72 -13.73 4.18 6.48
N THR A 73 -13.83 4.01 7.79
CA THR A 73 -15.07 4.22 8.54
C THR A 73 -14.98 5.39 9.52
N GLY A 74 -13.86 6.11 9.53
CA GLY A 74 -13.64 7.24 10.41
C GLY A 74 -13.93 8.58 9.72
N GLU A 75 -13.47 9.63 10.36
CA GLU A 75 -13.58 10.99 9.84
C GLU A 75 -12.30 11.36 9.10
N GLU A 76 -12.44 12.14 8.04
CA GLU A 76 -11.27 12.58 7.26
C GLU A 76 -10.24 13.31 8.14
N SER A 77 -10.70 13.99 9.19
CA SER A 77 -9.81 14.68 10.13
C SER A 77 -8.86 13.76 10.88
N GLU A 78 -9.11 12.44 10.91
CA GLU A 78 -8.20 11.47 11.51
C GLU A 78 -6.93 11.30 10.68
N ILE A 79 -6.99 11.60 9.39
CA ILE A 79 -5.88 11.35 8.48
C ILE A 79 -4.79 12.40 8.72
N ASN A 80 -3.62 11.94 9.15
CA ASN A 80 -2.48 12.80 9.42
C ASN A 80 -1.21 12.03 9.04
N ILE A 81 -0.58 12.45 7.96
CA ILE A 81 0.64 11.81 7.46
C ILE A 81 1.91 12.38 8.10
N ASN A 82 1.78 13.38 8.96
CA ASN A 82 2.90 13.97 9.68
C ASN A 82 3.15 13.18 10.97
N THR A 83 3.61 11.95 10.83
CA THR A 83 3.83 11.01 11.92
C THR A 83 5.31 10.82 12.18
N LYS A 84 5.66 10.10 13.26
CA LYS A 84 7.05 9.76 13.55
C LYS A 84 7.68 8.86 12.48
N GLN A 85 6.84 8.04 11.83
CA GLN A 85 7.25 7.11 10.77
C GLN A 85 6.86 7.67 9.40
N ALA A 86 6.92 8.98 9.24
CA ALA A 86 6.42 9.65 8.04
C ALA A 86 7.05 9.11 6.76
N GLU A 87 6.21 8.63 5.85
CA GLU A 87 6.60 8.12 4.54
C GLU A 87 6.08 9.01 3.42
N PHE A 88 5.13 9.88 3.72
CA PHE A 88 4.42 10.68 2.71
C PHE A 88 4.53 12.17 3.01
N ILE A 89 4.50 12.96 1.93
CA ILE A 89 4.46 14.42 2.03
C ILE A 89 3.10 14.98 1.66
N GLU A 90 2.22 14.15 1.08
CA GLU A 90 0.92 14.58 0.59
C GLU A 90 0.00 13.38 0.47
N TRP A 91 -1.32 13.59 0.65
CA TRP A 91 -2.31 12.54 0.43
C TRP A 91 -3.52 13.12 -0.28
N LYS A 92 -4.29 12.25 -0.95
CA LYS A 92 -5.55 12.63 -1.59
C LYS A 92 -6.46 11.42 -1.79
N TRP A 93 -7.75 11.69 -1.93
CA TRP A 93 -8.70 10.70 -2.43
C TRP A 93 -8.73 10.78 -3.95
N ILE A 94 -8.87 9.65 -4.60
CA ILE A 94 -8.95 9.60 -6.08
C ILE A 94 -9.98 8.57 -6.51
N ASP A 95 -10.42 8.70 -7.76
CA ASP A 95 -11.15 7.63 -8.43
C ASP A 95 -10.22 6.43 -8.59
N MET A 96 -10.70 5.24 -8.20
CA MET A 96 -9.87 4.03 -8.24
C MET A 96 -9.31 3.72 -9.63
N ASN A 97 -10.04 4.10 -10.69
CA ASN A 97 -9.61 3.84 -12.05
C ASN A 97 -8.34 4.62 -12.45
N LEU A 98 -8.03 5.68 -11.72
CA LEU A 98 -6.83 6.47 -11.96
C LEU A 98 -5.59 5.90 -11.29
N LEU A 99 -5.78 5.00 -10.32
CA LEU A 99 -4.70 4.54 -9.46
C LEU A 99 -3.49 3.97 -10.22
N PRO A 100 -3.66 3.03 -11.20
CA PRO A 100 -2.49 2.46 -11.87
C PRO A 100 -1.64 3.46 -12.64
N ASN A 101 -2.20 4.62 -12.98
CA ASN A 101 -1.48 5.64 -13.74
C ASN A 101 -0.68 6.60 -12.87
N LEU A 102 -0.89 6.55 -11.56
CA LEU A 102 -0.24 7.47 -10.62
C LEU A 102 1.01 6.90 -9.97
N ILE A 103 1.22 5.61 -10.07
CA ILE A 103 2.31 4.93 -9.40
C ILE A 103 3.50 4.74 -10.32
N VAL A 104 4.63 4.39 -9.72
CA VAL A 104 5.84 4.10 -10.48
C VAL A 104 5.63 2.89 -11.40
N ALA A 105 6.19 2.95 -12.61
CA ALA A 105 5.88 1.99 -13.68
C ALA A 105 6.11 0.52 -13.30
N PHE A 106 7.15 0.22 -12.53
CA PHE A 106 7.46 -1.18 -12.20
C PHE A 106 6.49 -1.81 -11.19
N LYS A 107 5.61 -1.01 -10.58
CA LYS A 107 4.54 -1.51 -9.69
C LYS A 107 3.18 -1.54 -10.38
N LYS A 108 3.09 -1.07 -11.61
CA LYS A 108 1.80 -0.89 -12.29
C LYS A 108 1.00 -2.18 -12.38
N ASN A 109 1.64 -3.30 -12.67
CA ASN A 109 0.95 -4.59 -12.79
C ASN A 109 0.25 -4.99 -11.49
N ILE A 110 0.89 -4.76 -10.35
CA ILE A 110 0.28 -5.05 -9.04
C ILE A 110 -0.98 -4.20 -8.87
N TYR A 111 -0.88 -2.91 -9.17
CA TYR A 111 -2.02 -2.00 -8.98
C TYR A 111 -3.17 -2.30 -9.94
N GLU A 112 -2.87 -2.80 -11.14
CA GLU A 112 -3.90 -3.25 -12.08
C GLU A 112 -4.64 -4.48 -11.54
N ASP A 113 -3.91 -5.44 -10.94
CA ASP A 113 -4.51 -6.61 -10.32
C ASP A 113 -5.39 -6.22 -9.12
N ILE A 114 -4.91 -5.29 -8.32
CA ILE A 114 -5.66 -4.77 -7.17
C ILE A 114 -6.96 -4.10 -7.65
N LEU A 115 -6.90 -3.34 -8.72
CA LEU A 115 -8.07 -2.65 -9.26
C LEU A 115 -9.15 -3.63 -9.68
N ILE A 116 -8.76 -4.74 -10.32
CA ILE A 116 -9.70 -5.78 -10.72
C ILE A 116 -10.47 -6.30 -9.51
N GLU A 117 -9.78 -6.59 -8.42
CA GLU A 117 -10.41 -7.08 -7.21
C GLU A 117 -11.24 -5.99 -6.51
N LEU A 118 -10.69 -4.77 -6.45
CA LEU A 118 -11.35 -3.63 -5.79
C LEU A 118 -12.72 -3.33 -6.39
N LYS A 119 -12.87 -3.46 -7.70
CA LYS A 119 -14.14 -3.21 -8.38
C LYS A 119 -15.27 -4.09 -7.88
N LYS A 120 -14.97 -5.22 -7.27
CA LYS A 120 -15.98 -6.13 -6.71
C LYS A 120 -16.61 -5.58 -5.42
N TYR A 121 -15.96 -4.63 -4.78
CA TYR A 121 -16.38 -4.08 -3.48
C TYR A 121 -16.85 -2.63 -3.56
N VAL A 122 -16.77 -2.01 -4.73
CA VAL A 122 -17.16 -0.62 -4.96
C VAL A 122 -18.25 -0.58 -6.03
N ASN A 123 -19.30 0.16 -5.74
CA ASN A 123 -20.41 0.33 -6.67
C ASN A 123 -20.15 1.44 -7.68
#